data_607907152a489d1c32ce414968478c26
#
_entry.id   607907152a489d1c32ce414968478c26
#
_cell.length_a   1.000
_cell.length_b   1.000
_cell.length_c   1.000
_cell.angle_alpha   90.00
_cell.angle_beta   90.00
_cell.angle_gamma   90.00
#
_symmetry.space_group_name_H-M   'P 1'
#
loop_
_entity.id
_entity.type
_entity.pdbx_description
1 polymer ?
#
loop_
_entity_poly.entity_id
_entity_poly.type
_entity_poly.pdbx_seq_one_letter_code
_entity_poly.pdbx_strand_id
1 'polypeptide(L)'
;MILLVDNYDSFTYNLAQYIGKFDEVQVLRNDDANLYQVAQEADALVFSPGPGWPKDAGKMEEMIRDFAGIKPILGICLGHQAIAEVFGGRLGLAPQVMHGKQSQIQLEAPSPLYAGVAKEVPVMRYHSLTIEDMPEEFVITSRTTDDGAIMGIQHRSLPIYGFQYHPESIGTPDGLKTIENFVKLVKERKMKQVLAKVAEGMDLTGAELEAAMEEVVAGRASEAQVTALLLGLKMKGETVEERTAIAKVMQAHAVAIPTEVQGAMDNCGTGGDRSYSFNISTTAAFVLAGGGVKMAKHGNRSISSKSGSADVLEALGINLDLGPEDLGRVFEKAGIVFLFAKNLHPGMRYIMPARLALGVPTVMNLTGPLINPIPLETQLLGTSRPDMLESTAEILKNLGRKRAVVVSGPQGLDEAGLDGETQLAILENGQVTLSSFQPEDIGMERIGIDQVRGGDAKRNAEILLSVLKNEASPFLEVTVLNAGLGFYANGKVDSIKEGIALAREVIASGAALEKLRLLQEYQK
;
A
#
# COMPACT_ATOMS: atom_id res chain seq x y z
N MET A 1 -14.68 1.46 4.97
CA MET A 1 -16.05 1.72 4.43
C MET A 1 -16.96 2.18 5.56
N ILE A 2 -17.75 3.23 5.35
CA ILE A 2 -18.75 3.77 6.30
C ILE A 2 -20.14 3.39 5.83
N LEU A 3 -20.98 2.84 6.72
CA LEU A 3 -22.39 2.61 6.42
C LEU A 3 -23.19 3.86 6.76
N LEU A 4 -23.86 4.41 5.76
CA LEU A 4 -24.85 5.47 5.91
C LEU A 4 -26.25 4.85 5.89
N VAL A 5 -26.92 4.90 7.03
CA VAL A 5 -28.31 4.44 7.19
C VAL A 5 -29.25 5.54 6.76
N ASP A 6 -29.99 5.30 5.67
CA ASP A 6 -30.95 6.23 5.10
C ASP A 6 -32.30 6.12 5.81
N ASN A 7 -32.71 7.16 6.50
CA ASN A 7 -34.02 7.30 7.15
C ASN A 7 -35.06 7.93 6.22
N TYR A 8 -35.01 7.64 4.92
CA TYR A 8 -35.92 8.17 3.89
C TYR A 8 -35.84 9.69 3.75
N ASP A 9 -34.64 10.24 3.82
CA ASP A 9 -34.40 11.66 3.68
C ASP A 9 -33.85 12.05 2.31
N SER A 10 -34.31 13.18 1.77
CA SER A 10 -33.85 13.67 0.47
C SER A 10 -32.39 14.17 0.46
N PHE A 11 -31.82 14.48 1.60
CA PHE A 11 -30.43 14.93 1.73
C PHE A 11 -29.42 13.79 2.01
N THR A 12 -29.87 12.55 2.18
CA THR A 12 -28.99 11.40 2.45
C THR A 12 -27.87 11.29 1.43
N TYR A 13 -28.16 11.45 0.13
CA TYR A 13 -27.14 11.34 -0.92
C TYR A 13 -26.15 12.51 -0.94
N ASN A 14 -26.53 13.70 -0.46
CA ASN A 14 -25.59 14.81 -0.26
C ASN A 14 -24.59 14.45 0.86
N LEU A 15 -25.09 13.85 1.95
CA LEU A 15 -24.26 13.36 3.04
C LEU A 15 -23.32 12.23 2.55
N ALA A 16 -23.84 11.29 1.73
CA ALA A 16 -23.04 10.25 1.10
C ALA A 16 -21.91 10.84 0.22
N GLN A 17 -22.19 11.89 -0.55
CA GLN A 17 -21.17 12.59 -1.35
C GLN A 17 -20.09 13.25 -0.47
N TYR A 18 -20.46 13.81 0.70
CA TYR A 18 -19.48 14.40 1.61
C TYR A 18 -18.57 13.33 2.22
N ILE A 19 -19.14 12.21 2.71
CA ILE A 19 -18.38 11.08 3.24
C ILE A 19 -17.51 10.49 2.13
N GLY A 20 -18.05 10.30 0.93
CA GLY A 20 -17.40 9.71 -0.24
C GLY A 20 -16.15 10.47 -0.75
N LYS A 21 -15.95 11.73 -0.31
CA LYS A 21 -14.69 12.45 -0.58
C LYS A 21 -13.51 11.94 0.26
N PHE A 22 -13.78 11.23 1.35
CA PHE A 22 -12.77 10.86 2.35
C PHE A 22 -12.67 9.35 2.62
N ASP A 23 -13.76 8.61 2.36
CA ASP A 23 -13.81 7.16 2.54
C ASP A 23 -14.89 6.53 1.65
N GLU A 24 -14.83 5.22 1.44
CA GLU A 24 -15.90 4.46 0.82
C GLU A 24 -17.18 4.54 1.67
N VAL A 25 -18.32 4.76 1.04
CA VAL A 25 -19.62 4.83 1.71
C VAL A 25 -20.61 3.91 1.03
N GLN A 26 -21.30 3.11 1.84
CA GLN A 26 -22.45 2.32 1.41
C GLN A 26 -23.73 2.91 2.03
N VAL A 27 -24.75 3.11 1.21
CA VAL A 27 -26.05 3.63 1.65
C VAL A 27 -27.06 2.50 1.66
N LEU A 28 -27.68 2.26 2.81
CA LEU A 28 -28.80 1.31 2.96
C LEU A 28 -29.94 1.98 3.73
N ARG A 29 -31.16 1.63 3.38
CA ARG A 29 -32.36 2.10 4.11
C ARG A 29 -32.44 1.45 5.49
N ASN A 30 -33.07 2.15 6.43
CA ASN A 30 -33.21 1.73 7.82
C ASN A 30 -34.04 0.45 8.03
N ASP A 31 -34.71 -0.03 6.99
CA ASP A 31 -35.50 -1.26 6.95
C ASP A 31 -34.91 -2.33 6.00
N ASP A 32 -33.73 -2.10 5.41
CA ASP A 32 -33.07 -3.05 4.52
C ASP A 32 -32.76 -4.39 5.25
N ALA A 33 -32.97 -5.49 4.53
CA ALA A 33 -32.74 -6.83 5.08
C ALA A 33 -31.28 -7.11 5.42
N ASN A 34 -30.33 -6.51 4.67
CA ASN A 34 -28.89 -6.72 4.84
C ASN A 34 -28.24 -5.71 5.80
N LEU A 35 -29.04 -4.81 6.40
CA LEU A 35 -28.54 -3.69 7.17
C LEU A 35 -27.56 -4.10 8.28
N TYR A 36 -27.90 -5.12 9.07
CA TYR A 36 -27.05 -5.64 10.14
C TYR A 36 -25.79 -6.33 9.63
N GLN A 37 -25.89 -7.07 8.54
CA GLN A 37 -24.72 -7.71 7.95
C GLN A 37 -23.69 -6.65 7.51
N VAL A 38 -24.13 -5.65 6.76
CA VAL A 38 -23.26 -4.57 6.30
C VAL A 38 -22.75 -3.74 7.48
N ALA A 39 -23.57 -3.52 8.51
CA ALA A 39 -23.15 -2.82 9.71
C ALA A 39 -22.03 -3.55 10.46
N GLN A 40 -22.01 -4.88 10.46
CA GLN A 40 -20.90 -5.66 11.05
C GLN A 40 -19.60 -5.47 10.31
N GLU A 41 -19.64 -5.34 8.99
CA GLU A 41 -18.46 -5.15 8.12
C GLU A 41 -17.97 -3.69 8.09
N ALA A 42 -18.89 -2.72 8.32
CA ALA A 42 -18.56 -1.30 8.28
C ALA A 42 -17.62 -0.86 9.41
N ASP A 43 -16.81 0.17 9.16
CA ASP A 43 -15.89 0.77 10.13
C ASP A 43 -16.56 1.76 11.07
N ALA A 44 -17.66 2.38 10.62
CA ALA A 44 -18.49 3.32 11.37
C ALA A 44 -19.91 3.35 10.80
N LEU A 45 -20.84 3.84 11.61
CA LEU A 45 -22.24 4.02 11.26
C LEU A 45 -22.58 5.51 11.25
N VAL A 46 -23.26 5.97 10.20
CA VAL A 46 -23.82 7.30 10.12
C VAL A 46 -25.33 7.17 9.93
N PHE A 47 -26.12 7.81 10.77
CA PHE A 47 -27.59 7.83 10.67
C PHE A 47 -28.03 9.16 10.09
N SER A 48 -28.72 9.09 8.96
CA SER A 48 -29.17 10.28 8.20
C SER A 48 -30.26 11.04 8.90
N PRO A 49 -30.56 12.28 8.46
CA PRO A 49 -31.84 12.91 8.70
C PRO A 49 -33.01 12.01 8.28
N GLY A 50 -34.23 12.38 8.68
CA GLY A 50 -35.44 11.69 8.28
C GLY A 50 -36.71 12.34 8.83
N PRO A 51 -37.88 11.93 8.36
CA PRO A 51 -39.17 12.45 8.84
C PRO A 51 -39.61 11.73 10.12
N GLY A 52 -40.54 12.37 10.87
CA GLY A 52 -41.21 11.73 12.01
C GLY A 52 -40.39 11.70 13.29
N TRP A 53 -40.61 10.68 14.09
CA TRP A 53 -39.93 10.44 15.37
C TRP A 53 -38.90 9.33 15.21
N PRO A 54 -37.79 9.32 16.00
CA PRO A 54 -36.77 8.29 15.93
C PRO A 54 -37.31 6.87 16.06
N LYS A 55 -38.22 6.63 16.98
CA LYS A 55 -38.86 5.33 17.21
C LYS A 55 -39.62 4.77 16.01
N ASP A 56 -40.01 5.62 15.07
CA ASP A 56 -40.74 5.26 13.85
C ASP A 56 -39.77 5.03 12.65
N ALA A 57 -38.46 5.18 12.86
CA ALA A 57 -37.42 5.08 11.83
C ALA A 57 -36.80 3.67 11.70
N GLY A 58 -37.64 2.66 11.54
CA GLY A 58 -37.20 1.28 11.29
C GLY A 58 -36.28 0.75 12.39
N LYS A 59 -35.10 0.25 11.99
CA LYS A 59 -34.12 -0.38 12.91
C LYS A 59 -33.13 0.63 13.52
N MET A 60 -33.27 1.93 13.29
CA MET A 60 -32.26 2.93 13.63
C MET A 60 -31.86 2.90 15.12
N GLU A 61 -32.85 2.98 16.04
CA GLU A 61 -32.57 2.98 17.48
C GLU A 61 -31.99 1.66 17.97
N GLU A 62 -32.46 0.53 17.44
CA GLU A 62 -31.93 -0.80 17.74
C GLU A 62 -30.45 -0.87 17.35
N MET A 63 -30.09 -0.43 16.15
CA MET A 63 -28.70 -0.39 15.68
C MET A 63 -27.83 0.55 16.52
N ILE A 64 -28.30 1.72 16.89
CA ILE A 64 -27.55 2.64 17.76
C ILE A 64 -27.22 1.94 19.10
N ARG A 65 -28.18 1.22 19.68
CA ARG A 65 -28.00 0.47 20.94
C ARG A 65 -27.02 -0.67 20.78
N ASP A 66 -27.17 -1.48 19.72
CA ASP A 66 -26.37 -2.70 19.51
C ASP A 66 -24.91 -2.39 19.14
N PHE A 67 -24.65 -1.29 18.44
CA PHE A 67 -23.31 -0.91 18.01
C PHE A 67 -22.65 0.16 18.90
N ALA A 68 -23.34 0.65 19.93
CA ALA A 68 -22.77 1.58 20.90
C ALA A 68 -21.51 1.00 21.56
N GLY A 69 -20.40 1.75 21.50
CA GLY A 69 -19.09 1.32 22.02
C GLY A 69 -18.33 0.34 21.11
N ILE A 70 -19.01 -0.34 20.21
CA ILE A 70 -18.38 -1.25 19.22
C ILE A 70 -17.82 -0.44 18.04
N LYS A 71 -18.64 0.43 17.47
CA LYS A 71 -18.28 1.24 16.30
C LYS A 71 -18.46 2.74 16.57
N PRO A 72 -17.70 3.61 15.88
CA PRO A 72 -18.01 5.03 15.85
C PRO A 72 -19.40 5.28 15.23
N ILE A 73 -20.18 6.15 15.87
CA ILE A 73 -21.53 6.52 15.44
C ILE A 73 -21.62 8.03 15.27
N LEU A 74 -22.21 8.47 14.15
CA LEU A 74 -22.60 9.86 13.92
C LEU A 74 -24.07 9.94 13.55
N GLY A 75 -24.87 10.66 14.32
CA GLY A 75 -26.27 10.93 14.02
C GLY A 75 -26.45 12.34 13.47
N ILE A 76 -27.19 12.48 12.38
CA ILE A 76 -27.54 13.78 11.79
C ILE A 76 -29.05 14.00 11.89
N CYS A 77 -29.47 15.12 12.46
CA CYS A 77 -30.86 15.53 12.64
C CYS A 77 -31.70 14.45 13.36
N LEU A 78 -32.45 13.62 12.64
CA LEU A 78 -33.20 12.51 13.23
C LEU A 78 -32.27 11.51 13.91
N GLY A 79 -31.11 11.20 13.30
CA GLY A 79 -30.09 10.31 13.91
C GLY A 79 -29.51 10.89 15.21
N HIS A 80 -29.33 12.21 15.30
CA HIS A 80 -28.91 12.89 16.53
C HIS A 80 -29.98 12.76 17.65
N GLN A 81 -31.25 12.91 17.29
CA GLN A 81 -32.38 12.75 18.19
C GLN A 81 -32.50 11.29 18.67
N ALA A 82 -32.33 10.33 17.78
CA ALA A 82 -32.31 8.91 18.10
C ALA A 82 -31.21 8.54 19.11
N ILE A 83 -30.00 9.09 18.94
CA ILE A 83 -28.92 8.90 19.91
C ILE A 83 -29.36 9.38 21.30
N ALA A 84 -29.94 10.57 21.40
CA ALA A 84 -30.40 11.08 22.70
C ALA A 84 -31.47 10.18 23.32
N GLU A 85 -32.47 9.74 22.56
CA GLU A 85 -33.59 8.90 23.02
C GLU A 85 -33.11 7.51 23.47
N VAL A 86 -32.21 6.87 22.70
CA VAL A 86 -31.61 5.56 23.03
C VAL A 86 -30.89 5.57 24.37
N PHE A 87 -30.26 6.66 24.72
CA PHE A 87 -29.54 6.82 25.98
C PHE A 87 -30.38 7.44 27.11
N GLY A 88 -31.70 7.54 26.91
CA GLY A 88 -32.64 7.98 27.94
C GLY A 88 -32.91 9.49 27.98
N GLY A 89 -32.48 10.23 26.97
CA GLY A 89 -32.82 11.62 26.77
C GLY A 89 -34.30 11.82 26.39
N ARG A 90 -34.77 13.05 26.49
CA ARG A 90 -36.15 13.39 26.18
C ARG A 90 -36.21 14.34 24.99
N LEU A 91 -37.08 14.01 24.03
CA LEU A 91 -37.37 14.85 22.88
C LEU A 91 -38.68 15.62 23.08
N GLY A 92 -38.73 16.81 22.56
CA GLY A 92 -39.94 17.64 22.53
C GLY A 92 -40.08 18.36 21.19
N LEU A 93 -41.20 19.06 21.04
CA LEU A 93 -41.43 19.93 19.89
C LEU A 93 -40.57 21.20 20.00
N ALA A 94 -39.84 21.53 18.94
CA ALA A 94 -39.12 22.78 18.88
C ALA A 94 -40.08 23.98 19.06
N PRO A 95 -39.70 25.04 19.79
CA PRO A 95 -40.55 26.22 19.98
C PRO A 95 -40.99 26.86 18.65
N GLN A 96 -40.19 26.71 17.62
CA GLN A 96 -40.46 27.10 16.26
C GLN A 96 -40.01 26.02 15.29
N VAL A 97 -40.86 25.67 14.33
CA VAL A 97 -40.48 24.76 13.23
C VAL A 97 -39.38 25.42 12.39
N MET A 98 -38.26 24.71 12.30
CA MET A 98 -37.12 25.09 11.49
C MET A 98 -37.17 24.32 10.17
N HIS A 99 -37.36 25.04 9.05
CA HIS A 99 -37.35 24.43 7.72
C HIS A 99 -36.57 25.31 6.75
N GLY A 100 -35.33 24.93 6.45
CA GLY A 100 -34.45 25.71 5.59
C GLY A 100 -34.03 27.07 6.19
N LYS A 101 -33.90 27.12 7.51
CA LYS A 101 -33.46 28.33 8.22
C LYS A 101 -32.02 28.20 8.69
N GLN A 102 -31.25 29.25 8.52
CA GLN A 102 -29.90 29.35 9.05
C GLN A 102 -29.91 29.94 10.46
N SER A 103 -29.18 29.35 11.38
CA SER A 103 -28.89 29.87 12.73
C SER A 103 -27.39 29.90 12.97
N GLN A 104 -26.95 30.82 13.83
CA GLN A 104 -25.57 30.76 14.36
C GLN A 104 -25.51 29.77 15.52
N ILE A 105 -24.47 28.93 15.53
CA ILE A 105 -24.18 28.10 16.68
C ILE A 105 -22.89 28.55 17.35
N GLN A 106 -22.84 28.41 18.66
CA GLN A 106 -21.66 28.63 19.48
C GLN A 106 -21.14 27.29 19.97
N LEU A 107 -19.83 27.03 19.81
CA LEU A 107 -19.18 25.86 20.35
C LEU A 107 -18.96 26.04 21.86
N GLU A 108 -19.52 25.12 22.67
CA GLU A 108 -19.50 25.17 24.14
C GLU A 108 -18.41 24.29 24.74
N ALA A 109 -18.18 23.12 24.16
CA ALA A 109 -17.17 22.17 24.65
C ALA A 109 -16.25 21.69 23.51
N PRO A 110 -15.00 21.33 23.83
CA PRO A 110 -14.09 20.74 22.85
C PRO A 110 -14.65 19.44 22.26
N SER A 111 -14.64 19.33 20.95
CA SER A 111 -14.96 18.11 20.22
C SER A 111 -14.00 17.92 19.05
N PRO A 112 -13.51 16.69 18.80
CA PRO A 112 -12.66 16.41 17.66
C PRO A 112 -13.37 16.72 16.35
N LEU A 113 -14.71 16.64 16.29
CA LEU A 113 -15.48 16.94 15.09
C LEU A 113 -15.44 18.44 14.70
N TYR A 114 -15.16 19.32 15.64
CA TYR A 114 -15.03 20.77 15.38
C TYR A 114 -13.57 21.23 15.24
N ALA A 115 -12.61 20.30 15.04
CA ALA A 115 -11.21 20.67 14.82
C ALA A 115 -11.07 21.55 13.56
N GLY A 116 -10.52 22.77 13.72
CA GLY A 116 -10.35 23.73 12.63
C GLY A 116 -11.64 24.48 12.22
N VAL A 117 -12.72 24.34 12.99
CA VAL A 117 -13.96 25.10 12.83
C VAL A 117 -13.92 26.31 13.76
N ALA A 118 -14.44 27.45 13.31
CA ALA A 118 -14.52 28.66 14.12
C ALA A 118 -15.45 28.49 15.33
N LYS A 119 -15.24 29.28 16.39
CA LYS A 119 -16.01 29.16 17.63
C LYS A 119 -17.51 29.47 17.45
N GLU A 120 -17.84 30.28 16.47
CA GLU A 120 -19.21 30.65 16.09
C GLU A 120 -19.35 30.49 14.57
N VAL A 121 -20.32 29.69 14.12
CA VAL A 121 -20.51 29.35 12.70
C VAL A 121 -21.99 29.23 12.32
N PRO A 122 -22.37 29.58 11.08
CA PRO A 122 -23.72 29.38 10.60
C PRO A 122 -23.98 27.92 10.21
N VAL A 123 -25.17 27.43 10.55
CA VAL A 123 -25.64 26.08 10.22
C VAL A 123 -27.10 26.10 9.72
N MET A 124 -27.42 25.13 8.86
CA MET A 124 -28.79 24.97 8.34
C MET A 124 -29.60 24.00 9.20
N ARG A 125 -30.82 24.38 9.49
CA ARG A 125 -31.77 23.64 10.33
C ARG A 125 -33.03 23.25 9.53
N TYR A 126 -33.45 21.96 9.68
CA TYR A 126 -34.64 21.40 9.04
C TYR A 126 -35.40 20.49 10.02
N HIS A 127 -35.69 20.96 11.24
CA HIS A 127 -36.25 20.08 12.29
C HIS A 127 -37.45 20.75 13.00
N SER A 128 -38.38 19.91 13.43
CA SER A 128 -39.50 20.26 14.29
C SER A 128 -39.43 19.66 15.69
N LEU A 129 -38.49 18.72 15.88
CA LEU A 129 -38.18 18.13 17.19
C LEU A 129 -36.82 18.66 17.68
N THR A 130 -36.67 18.70 19.01
CA THR A 130 -35.45 19.11 19.68
C THR A 130 -35.22 18.24 20.93
N ILE A 131 -33.95 18.12 21.36
CA ILE A 131 -33.63 17.49 22.63
C ILE A 131 -33.93 18.49 23.74
N GLU A 132 -34.83 18.11 24.65
CA GLU A 132 -35.17 18.89 25.85
C GLU A 132 -34.29 18.53 27.05
N ASP A 133 -33.98 17.26 27.17
CA ASP A 133 -33.17 16.74 28.26
C ASP A 133 -32.10 15.78 27.72
N MET A 134 -30.84 15.98 28.10
CA MET A 134 -29.70 15.20 27.62
C MET A 134 -29.10 14.40 28.76
N PRO A 135 -28.86 13.06 28.56
CA PRO A 135 -28.25 12.23 29.58
C PRO A 135 -26.85 12.72 30.00
N GLU A 136 -26.49 12.48 31.30
CA GLU A 136 -25.22 12.93 31.86
C GLU A 136 -23.98 12.34 31.17
N GLU A 137 -24.12 11.21 30.50
CA GLU A 137 -23.06 10.57 29.73
C GLU A 137 -22.64 11.36 28.48
N PHE A 138 -23.43 12.37 28.10
CA PHE A 138 -23.13 13.24 26.97
C PHE A 138 -22.62 14.61 27.40
N VAL A 139 -21.84 15.20 26.50
CA VAL A 139 -21.43 16.60 26.55
C VAL A 139 -22.14 17.31 25.40
N ILE A 140 -22.77 18.44 25.70
CA ILE A 140 -23.29 19.35 24.68
C ILE A 140 -22.10 20.10 24.12
N THR A 141 -21.87 19.95 22.84
CA THR A 141 -20.70 20.54 22.16
C THR A 141 -21.00 21.83 21.44
N SER A 142 -22.28 22.08 21.11
CA SER A 142 -22.73 23.36 20.54
C SER A 142 -24.21 23.63 20.77
N ARG A 143 -24.56 24.91 20.84
CA ARG A 143 -25.93 25.42 20.90
C ARG A 143 -26.12 26.56 19.93
N THR A 144 -27.36 26.81 19.56
CA THR A 144 -27.73 28.03 18.84
C THR A 144 -27.62 29.25 19.74
N THR A 145 -27.27 30.39 19.16
CA THR A 145 -27.16 31.67 19.86
C THR A 145 -28.52 32.38 20.04
N ASP A 146 -29.51 31.99 19.26
CA ASP A 146 -30.85 32.63 19.23
C ASP A 146 -31.84 31.97 20.21
N ASP A 147 -32.00 30.65 20.16
CA ASP A 147 -32.99 29.92 20.97
C ASP A 147 -32.38 28.93 21.98
N GLY A 148 -31.05 28.82 22.02
CA GLY A 148 -30.33 27.94 22.95
C GLY A 148 -30.49 26.45 22.64
N ALA A 149 -31.03 26.08 21.49
CA ALA A 149 -31.27 24.69 21.12
C ALA A 149 -29.96 23.91 21.02
N ILE A 150 -29.96 22.63 21.48
CA ILE A 150 -28.80 21.73 21.39
C ILE A 150 -28.56 21.40 19.93
N MET A 151 -27.35 21.72 19.43
CA MET A 151 -26.99 21.55 18.04
C MET A 151 -25.87 20.50 17.83
N GLY A 152 -25.11 20.21 18.88
CA GLY A 152 -24.07 19.18 18.85
C GLY A 152 -23.95 18.44 20.18
N ILE A 153 -23.79 17.13 20.11
CA ILE A 153 -23.55 16.25 21.26
C ILE A 153 -22.38 15.30 21.02
N GLN A 154 -21.76 14.88 22.11
CA GLN A 154 -20.72 13.88 22.12
C GLN A 154 -20.81 13.05 23.38
N HIS A 155 -20.76 11.72 23.28
CA HIS A 155 -20.67 10.85 24.45
C HIS A 155 -19.27 10.99 25.10
N ARG A 156 -19.22 10.97 26.45
CA ARG A 156 -17.99 11.24 27.22
C ARG A 156 -16.89 10.19 27.02
N SER A 157 -17.24 8.94 26.80
CA SER A 157 -16.31 7.81 26.69
C SER A 157 -16.43 7.00 25.41
N LEU A 158 -17.61 6.95 24.79
CA LEU A 158 -17.84 6.21 23.55
C LEU A 158 -17.66 7.12 22.34
N PRO A 159 -17.28 6.58 21.18
CA PRO A 159 -17.12 7.35 19.95
C PRO A 159 -18.49 7.60 19.28
N ILE A 160 -19.40 8.29 20.00
CA ILE A 160 -20.75 8.59 19.55
C ILE A 160 -20.94 10.10 19.54
N TYR A 161 -21.41 10.61 18.39
CA TYR A 161 -21.54 12.02 18.08
C TYR A 161 -22.87 12.31 17.41
N GLY A 162 -23.36 13.51 17.54
CA GLY A 162 -24.60 13.91 16.85
C GLY A 162 -24.65 15.39 16.55
N PHE A 163 -25.21 15.72 15.39
CA PHE A 163 -25.52 17.08 14.94
C PHE A 163 -27.02 17.22 14.67
N GLN A 164 -27.67 18.19 15.31
CA GLN A 164 -29.07 18.52 15.02
C GLN A 164 -29.21 19.25 13.67
N TYR A 165 -28.18 19.97 13.26
CA TYR A 165 -28.13 20.67 11.98
C TYR A 165 -27.68 19.75 10.85
N HIS A 166 -27.80 20.26 9.62
CA HIS A 166 -27.44 19.53 8.39
C HIS A 166 -26.06 19.96 7.88
N PRO A 167 -24.98 19.18 8.16
CA PRO A 167 -23.64 19.50 7.67
C PRO A 167 -23.53 19.41 6.15
N GLU A 168 -24.36 18.60 5.49
CA GLU A 168 -24.39 18.42 4.04
C GLU A 168 -25.10 19.56 3.28
N SER A 169 -25.70 20.49 4.01
CA SER A 169 -26.41 21.60 3.39
C SER A 169 -25.48 22.73 2.98
N ILE A 170 -25.72 23.34 1.81
CA ILE A 170 -24.91 24.45 1.28
C ILE A 170 -24.86 25.67 2.22
N GLY A 171 -25.85 25.83 3.07
CA GLY A 171 -25.88 26.88 4.09
C GLY A 171 -25.09 26.57 5.37
N THR A 172 -24.37 25.45 5.42
CA THR A 172 -23.44 25.06 6.50
C THR A 172 -22.04 25.05 5.95
N PRO A 173 -21.30 26.17 5.88
CA PRO A 173 -20.01 26.27 5.18
C PRO A 173 -18.95 25.29 5.70
N ASP A 174 -18.90 25.08 7.02
CA ASP A 174 -17.94 24.19 7.68
C ASP A 174 -18.43 22.72 7.78
N GLY A 175 -19.59 22.41 7.19
CA GLY A 175 -20.19 21.08 7.27
C GLY A 175 -19.30 19.98 6.68
N LEU A 176 -18.67 20.22 5.54
CA LEU A 176 -17.71 19.28 4.95
C LEU A 176 -16.54 19.00 5.90
N LYS A 177 -16.06 20.02 6.62
CA LYS A 177 -14.96 19.90 7.58
C LYS A 177 -15.34 19.03 8.78
N THR A 178 -16.56 19.16 9.29
CA THR A 178 -17.03 18.31 10.41
C THR A 178 -17.15 16.84 9.98
N ILE A 179 -17.59 16.56 8.76
CA ILE A 179 -17.62 15.19 8.21
C ILE A 179 -16.20 14.65 7.99
N GLU A 180 -15.28 15.44 7.43
CA GLU A 180 -13.86 15.09 7.31
C GLU A 180 -13.26 14.68 8.66
N ASN A 181 -13.53 15.46 9.71
CA ASN A 181 -13.04 15.19 11.06
C ASN A 181 -13.60 13.87 11.62
N PHE A 182 -14.88 13.55 11.37
CA PHE A 182 -15.44 12.26 11.75
C PHE A 182 -14.73 11.09 11.04
N VAL A 183 -14.55 11.17 9.72
CA VAL A 183 -13.87 10.13 8.96
C VAL A 183 -12.42 9.95 9.43
N LYS A 184 -11.72 11.05 9.70
CA LYS A 184 -10.36 11.02 10.26
C LYS A 184 -10.31 10.28 11.61
N LEU A 185 -11.27 10.55 12.48
CA LEU A 185 -11.38 9.88 13.79
C LEU A 185 -11.60 8.36 13.64
N VAL A 186 -12.44 7.94 12.67
CA VAL A 186 -12.64 6.52 12.35
C VAL A 186 -11.31 5.87 11.93
N LYS A 187 -10.57 6.50 11.04
CA LYS A 187 -9.27 6.01 10.55
C LYS A 187 -8.19 5.95 11.64
N GLU A 188 -8.12 6.97 12.49
CA GLU A 188 -7.21 6.97 13.65
C GLU A 188 -7.52 5.83 14.64
N ARG A 189 -8.80 5.49 14.83
CA ARG A 189 -9.21 4.36 15.65
C ARG A 189 -8.76 3.03 15.04
N LYS A 190 -8.91 2.84 13.73
CA LYS A 190 -8.42 1.65 13.01
C LYS A 190 -6.92 1.48 13.18
N MET A 191 -6.14 2.54 12.97
CA MET A 191 -4.68 2.48 13.17
C MET A 191 -4.32 2.05 14.60
N LYS A 192 -5.00 2.58 15.63
CA LYS A 192 -4.77 2.18 17.02
C LYS A 192 -5.10 0.69 17.26
N GLN A 193 -6.17 0.18 16.65
CA GLN A 193 -6.53 -1.25 16.75
C GLN A 193 -5.47 -2.15 16.09
N VAL A 194 -4.98 -1.77 14.91
CA VAL A 194 -3.87 -2.47 14.23
C VAL A 194 -2.62 -2.50 15.11
N LEU A 195 -2.24 -1.35 15.68
CA LEU A 195 -1.07 -1.26 16.56
C LEU A 195 -1.23 -2.09 17.83
N ALA A 196 -2.43 -2.12 18.43
CA ALA A 196 -2.71 -2.96 19.59
C ALA A 196 -2.53 -4.46 19.28
N LYS A 197 -3.10 -4.95 18.16
CA LYS A 197 -2.92 -6.34 17.72
C LYS A 197 -1.44 -6.70 17.52
N VAL A 198 -0.71 -5.84 16.83
CA VAL A 198 0.71 -6.07 16.56
C VAL A 198 1.54 -6.06 17.84
N ALA A 199 1.21 -5.18 18.81
CA ALA A 199 1.87 -5.12 20.11
C ALA A 199 1.63 -6.39 20.96
N GLU A 200 0.50 -7.06 20.75
CA GLU A 200 0.15 -8.35 21.38
C GLU A 200 0.70 -9.56 20.60
N GLY A 201 1.45 -9.32 19.53
CA GLY A 201 2.02 -10.39 18.68
C GLY A 201 0.99 -11.10 17.80
N MET A 202 -0.19 -10.50 17.60
CA MET A 202 -1.25 -11.07 16.75
C MET A 202 -1.03 -10.75 15.29
N ASP A 203 -1.38 -11.70 14.42
CA ASP A 203 -1.37 -11.49 12.98
C ASP A 203 -2.50 -10.54 12.54
N LEU A 204 -2.20 -9.75 11.52
CA LEU A 204 -3.17 -8.88 10.87
C LEU A 204 -3.71 -9.57 9.63
N THR A 205 -5.00 -9.36 9.36
CA THR A 205 -5.55 -9.68 8.04
C THR A 205 -4.99 -8.73 6.98
N GLY A 206 -4.99 -9.17 5.72
CA GLY A 206 -4.57 -8.32 4.60
C GLY A 206 -5.31 -6.98 4.58
N ALA A 207 -6.65 -7.01 4.78
CA ALA A 207 -7.46 -5.79 4.79
C ALA A 207 -7.12 -4.81 5.93
N GLU A 208 -6.81 -5.31 7.13
CA GLU A 208 -6.38 -4.47 8.26
C GLU A 208 -5.06 -3.76 7.95
N LEU A 209 -4.10 -4.50 7.40
CA LEU A 209 -2.79 -3.93 7.11
C LEU A 209 -2.82 -3.05 5.85
N GLU A 210 -3.59 -3.39 4.82
CA GLU A 210 -3.82 -2.52 3.66
C GLU A 210 -4.38 -1.17 4.13
N ALA A 211 -5.42 -1.16 4.99
CA ALA A 211 -5.99 0.08 5.51
C ALA A 211 -4.99 0.90 6.34
N ALA A 212 -4.15 0.27 7.17
CA ALA A 212 -3.11 0.96 7.93
C ALA A 212 -2.03 1.53 7.00
N MET A 213 -1.59 0.77 6.00
CA MET A 213 -0.58 1.22 5.03
C MET A 213 -1.08 2.36 4.15
N GLU A 214 -2.38 2.40 3.79
CA GLU A 214 -3.00 3.53 3.11
C GLU A 214 -2.85 4.85 3.91
N GLU A 215 -3.04 4.80 5.23
CA GLU A 215 -2.82 5.97 6.10
C GLU A 215 -1.34 6.37 6.14
N VAL A 216 -0.43 5.38 6.11
CA VAL A 216 1.02 5.60 6.11
C VAL A 216 1.46 6.27 4.80
N VAL A 217 1.14 5.69 3.64
CA VAL A 217 1.62 6.19 2.34
C VAL A 217 0.98 7.52 1.93
N ALA A 218 -0.20 7.83 2.48
CA ALA A 218 -0.85 9.12 2.33
C ALA A 218 -0.31 10.20 3.30
N GLY A 219 0.58 9.85 4.22
CA GLY A 219 1.18 10.77 5.18
C GLY A 219 0.25 11.19 6.32
N ARG A 220 -0.79 10.42 6.61
CA ARG A 220 -1.74 10.70 7.69
C ARG A 220 -1.35 9.99 9.01
N ALA A 221 -0.55 8.92 8.94
CA ALA A 221 0.02 8.29 10.13
C ALA A 221 1.20 9.12 10.67
N SER A 222 1.29 9.25 11.99
CA SER A 222 2.45 9.89 12.62
C SER A 222 3.70 9.01 12.51
N GLU A 223 4.90 9.61 12.57
CA GLU A 223 6.16 8.86 12.57
C GLU A 223 6.21 7.81 13.70
N ALA A 224 5.66 8.12 14.87
CA ALA A 224 5.57 7.18 15.98
C ALA A 224 4.70 5.95 15.63
N GLN A 225 3.58 6.15 14.94
CA GLN A 225 2.70 5.06 14.49
C GLN A 225 3.38 4.21 13.42
N VAL A 226 4.05 4.83 12.45
CA VAL A 226 4.81 4.11 11.41
C VAL A 226 5.94 3.29 12.06
N THR A 227 6.67 3.88 13.01
CA THR A 227 7.75 3.20 13.74
C THR A 227 7.22 2.01 14.53
N ALA A 228 6.12 2.19 15.27
CA ALA A 228 5.48 1.12 16.05
C ALA A 228 4.97 -0.02 15.14
N LEU A 229 4.37 0.30 14.01
CA LEU A 229 3.90 -0.69 13.04
C LEU A 229 5.06 -1.51 12.48
N LEU A 230 6.11 -0.86 11.97
CA LEU A 230 7.25 -1.54 11.37
C LEU A 230 8.02 -2.40 12.37
N LEU A 231 8.23 -1.88 13.58
CA LEU A 231 8.93 -2.62 14.63
C LEU A 231 8.10 -3.78 15.16
N GLY A 232 6.81 -3.56 15.38
CA GLY A 232 5.91 -4.59 15.87
C GLY A 232 5.75 -5.74 14.88
N LEU A 233 5.55 -5.47 13.58
CA LEU A 233 5.54 -6.49 12.52
C LEU A 233 6.85 -7.30 12.54
N LYS A 234 7.99 -6.63 12.62
CA LYS A 234 9.29 -7.30 12.71
C LYS A 234 9.41 -8.21 13.95
N MET A 235 8.95 -7.74 15.11
CA MET A 235 9.07 -8.47 16.38
C MET A 235 8.20 -9.73 16.40
N LYS A 236 6.98 -9.67 15.85
CA LYS A 236 6.12 -10.84 15.76
C LYS A 236 6.51 -11.80 14.63
N GLY A 237 7.17 -11.30 13.59
CA GLY A 237 7.38 -11.99 12.32
C GLY A 237 6.21 -11.75 11.35
N GLU A 238 6.53 -11.27 10.15
CA GLU A 238 5.52 -10.93 9.15
C GLU A 238 4.99 -12.19 8.43
N THR A 239 3.67 -12.29 8.26
CA THR A 239 3.04 -13.36 7.48
C THR A 239 3.11 -13.10 5.97
N VAL A 240 2.83 -14.12 5.16
CA VAL A 240 2.68 -13.99 3.70
C VAL A 240 1.57 -12.98 3.35
N GLU A 241 0.44 -13.05 4.06
CA GLU A 241 -0.69 -12.15 3.86
C GLU A 241 -0.31 -10.69 4.15
N GLU A 242 0.36 -10.44 5.26
CA GLU A 242 0.81 -9.10 5.66
C GLU A 242 1.83 -8.51 4.67
N ARG A 243 2.82 -9.30 4.25
CA ARG A 243 3.80 -8.84 3.26
C ARG A 243 3.15 -8.58 1.90
N THR A 244 2.16 -9.40 1.51
CA THR A 244 1.36 -9.19 0.29
C THR A 244 0.58 -7.89 0.37
N ALA A 245 -0.08 -7.62 1.50
CA ALA A 245 -0.86 -6.40 1.73
C ALA A 245 0.01 -5.13 1.60
N ILE A 246 1.17 -5.12 2.24
CA ILE A 246 2.13 -4.01 2.11
C ILE A 246 2.54 -3.80 0.66
N ALA A 247 2.90 -4.87 -0.06
CA ALA A 247 3.32 -4.78 -1.45
C ALA A 247 2.21 -4.23 -2.36
N LYS A 248 0.96 -4.67 -2.20
CA LYS A 248 -0.20 -4.18 -2.94
C LYS A 248 -0.41 -2.67 -2.77
N VAL A 249 -0.42 -2.19 -1.52
CA VAL A 249 -0.60 -0.76 -1.26
C VAL A 249 0.56 0.05 -1.85
N MET A 250 1.79 -0.41 -1.67
CA MET A 250 2.96 0.27 -2.23
C MET A 250 2.94 0.32 -3.77
N GLN A 251 2.47 -0.74 -4.44
CA GLN A 251 2.29 -0.78 -5.90
C GLN A 251 1.18 0.17 -6.35
N ALA A 252 0.03 0.16 -5.66
CA ALA A 252 -1.11 1.01 -6.00
C ALA A 252 -0.77 2.51 -5.92
N HIS A 253 0.14 2.89 -5.02
CA HIS A 253 0.61 4.26 -4.84
C HIS A 253 1.93 4.57 -5.58
N ALA A 254 2.43 3.64 -6.38
CA ALA A 254 3.57 3.91 -7.25
C ALA A 254 3.18 4.84 -8.40
N VAL A 255 4.16 5.56 -8.93
CA VAL A 255 3.96 6.37 -10.14
C VAL A 255 3.64 5.43 -11.30
N ALA A 256 2.48 5.58 -11.90
CA ALA A 256 2.06 4.77 -13.04
C ALA A 256 2.95 5.05 -14.26
N ILE A 257 3.43 4.01 -14.91
CA ILE A 257 4.23 4.09 -16.14
C ILE A 257 3.30 3.70 -17.31
N PRO A 258 2.89 4.65 -18.16
CA PRO A 258 2.05 4.34 -19.31
C PRO A 258 2.85 3.54 -20.33
N THR A 259 2.46 2.30 -20.58
CA THR A 259 3.07 1.42 -21.59
C THR A 259 2.09 0.34 -22.03
N GLU A 260 2.18 -0.05 -23.29
CA GLU A 260 1.40 -1.16 -23.85
C GLU A 260 2.16 -2.50 -23.82
N VAL A 261 3.38 -2.52 -23.26
CA VAL A 261 4.18 -3.74 -23.17
C VAL A 261 3.51 -4.75 -22.25
N GLN A 262 3.26 -5.94 -22.78
CA GLN A 262 2.75 -7.09 -22.04
C GLN A 262 3.88 -8.08 -21.75
N GLY A 263 3.68 -8.94 -20.74
CA GLY A 263 4.65 -9.99 -20.40
C GLY A 263 5.94 -9.45 -19.76
N ALA A 264 5.87 -8.33 -19.06
CA ALA A 264 7.03 -7.75 -18.42
C ALA A 264 7.62 -8.66 -17.32
N MET A 265 8.93 -8.63 -17.20
CA MET A 265 9.71 -9.36 -16.19
C MET A 265 10.63 -8.40 -15.43
N ASP A 266 10.84 -8.67 -14.14
CA ASP A 266 11.91 -8.09 -13.32
C ASP A 266 12.85 -9.20 -12.79
N ASN A 267 14.10 -8.84 -12.52
CA ASN A 267 15.10 -9.74 -11.96
C ASN A 267 15.89 -9.11 -10.81
N CYS A 268 15.23 -8.34 -9.95
CA CYS A 268 15.90 -7.72 -8.81
C CYS A 268 15.90 -8.62 -7.56
N GLY A 269 16.94 -8.47 -6.73
CA GLY A 269 17.04 -9.12 -5.43
C GLY A 269 16.75 -8.18 -4.27
N THR A 270 16.68 -8.74 -3.06
CA THR A 270 16.47 -7.97 -1.81
C THR A 270 17.68 -7.15 -1.41
N GLY A 271 18.86 -7.49 -1.91
CA GLY A 271 20.12 -6.92 -1.43
C GLY A 271 20.46 -7.36 0.00
N GLY A 272 21.53 -6.77 0.53
CA GLY A 272 21.89 -6.93 1.95
C GLY A 272 22.66 -8.19 2.28
N ASP A 273 23.10 -8.96 1.31
CA ASP A 273 23.84 -10.21 1.41
C ASP A 273 25.32 -10.02 1.85
N ARG A 274 25.83 -8.80 1.75
CA ARG A 274 27.24 -8.44 2.07
C ARG A 274 28.29 -9.20 1.27
N SER A 275 27.93 -9.76 0.11
CA SER A 275 28.84 -10.48 -0.78
C SER A 275 29.85 -9.54 -1.45
N TYR A 276 29.50 -8.28 -1.59
CA TYR A 276 30.24 -7.30 -2.39
C TYR A 276 30.44 -7.74 -3.85
N SER A 277 29.55 -8.59 -4.37
CA SER A 277 29.57 -9.00 -5.76
C SER A 277 29.39 -7.80 -6.71
N PHE A 278 29.78 -7.95 -7.98
CA PHE A 278 29.41 -6.99 -9.01
C PHE A 278 27.87 -7.02 -9.23
N ASN A 279 27.36 -6.10 -10.03
CA ASN A 279 25.91 -5.99 -10.25
C ASN A 279 25.39 -7.10 -11.19
N ILE A 280 25.30 -8.32 -10.67
CA ILE A 280 24.96 -9.56 -11.40
C ILE A 280 23.60 -9.42 -12.08
N SER A 281 22.54 -9.10 -11.33
CA SER A 281 21.19 -8.99 -11.87
C SER A 281 21.06 -7.87 -12.90
N THR A 282 21.78 -6.75 -12.72
CA THR A 282 21.78 -5.64 -13.69
C THR A 282 22.43 -6.08 -15.00
N THR A 283 23.54 -6.81 -14.94
CA THR A 283 24.22 -7.35 -16.12
C THR A 283 23.35 -8.40 -16.82
N ALA A 284 22.76 -9.34 -16.06
CA ALA A 284 21.86 -10.36 -16.56
C ALA A 284 20.59 -9.77 -17.22
N ALA A 285 20.09 -8.61 -16.76
CA ALA A 285 18.92 -7.97 -17.36
C ALA A 285 19.13 -7.61 -18.84
N PHE A 286 20.33 -7.17 -19.23
CA PHE A 286 20.65 -6.91 -20.64
C PHE A 286 20.70 -8.20 -21.46
N VAL A 287 21.16 -9.29 -20.88
CA VAL A 287 21.17 -10.61 -21.55
C VAL A 287 19.74 -11.10 -21.75
N LEU A 288 18.90 -11.02 -20.72
CA LEU A 288 17.48 -11.38 -20.81
C LEU A 288 16.75 -10.54 -21.88
N ALA A 289 16.98 -9.22 -21.89
CA ALA A 289 16.41 -8.35 -22.92
C ALA A 289 16.94 -8.67 -24.31
N GLY A 290 18.23 -8.97 -24.47
CA GLY A 290 18.84 -9.42 -25.73
C GLY A 290 18.22 -10.71 -26.25
N GLY A 291 17.82 -11.61 -25.36
CA GLY A 291 17.07 -12.83 -25.67
C GLY A 291 15.57 -12.58 -25.88
N GLY A 292 15.10 -11.33 -25.90
CA GLY A 292 13.72 -10.96 -26.24
C GLY A 292 12.75 -10.95 -25.05
N VAL A 293 13.23 -11.05 -23.82
CA VAL A 293 12.40 -10.85 -22.62
C VAL A 293 12.15 -9.35 -22.44
N LYS A 294 10.93 -8.97 -22.07
CA LYS A 294 10.56 -7.58 -21.79
C LYS A 294 10.97 -7.21 -20.36
N MET A 295 12.11 -6.56 -20.23
CA MET A 295 12.74 -6.31 -18.93
C MET A 295 12.34 -4.95 -18.32
N ALA A 296 11.53 -4.97 -17.27
CA ALA A 296 11.19 -3.81 -16.45
C ALA A 296 12.00 -3.86 -15.15
N LYS A 297 13.29 -3.52 -15.22
CA LYS A 297 14.18 -3.67 -14.07
C LYS A 297 13.96 -2.59 -13.03
N HIS A 298 13.44 -2.98 -11.88
CA HIS A 298 13.34 -2.12 -10.70
C HIS A 298 14.65 -2.12 -9.92
N GLY A 299 15.10 -0.95 -9.47
CA GLY A 299 16.37 -0.88 -8.76
C GLY A 299 16.58 0.43 -8.03
N ASN A 300 17.63 0.48 -7.22
CA ASN A 300 17.97 1.64 -6.39
C ASN A 300 19.49 1.83 -6.32
N ARG A 301 19.90 2.95 -5.68
CA ARG A 301 21.28 3.11 -5.23
C ARG A 301 21.56 2.17 -4.07
N SER A 302 22.84 1.83 -3.89
CA SER A 302 23.23 0.99 -2.76
C SER A 302 23.07 1.71 -1.42
N ILE A 303 22.65 0.94 -0.41
CA ILE A 303 22.67 1.35 1.00
C ILE A 303 23.86 0.71 1.74
N SER A 304 24.24 -0.50 1.38
CA SER A 304 25.24 -1.32 2.10
C SER A 304 26.46 -1.71 1.27
N SER A 305 26.36 -1.78 -0.06
CA SER A 305 27.46 -2.09 -0.97
C SER A 305 28.10 -0.80 -1.55
N LYS A 306 29.22 -0.94 -2.28
CA LYS A 306 29.93 0.18 -2.88
C LYS A 306 29.21 0.80 -4.09
N SER A 307 28.29 0.04 -4.73
CA SER A 307 27.59 0.47 -5.93
C SER A 307 26.30 -0.33 -6.12
N GLY A 308 25.17 0.34 -6.20
CA GLY A 308 23.87 -0.24 -6.55
C GLY A 308 23.63 -0.27 -8.06
N SER A 309 22.49 -0.83 -8.49
CA SER A 309 22.12 -0.88 -9.92
C SER A 309 22.02 0.50 -10.56
N ALA A 310 21.44 1.48 -9.85
CA ALA A 310 21.34 2.86 -10.33
C ALA A 310 22.73 3.51 -10.55
N ASP A 311 23.67 3.27 -9.63
CA ASP A 311 25.01 3.88 -9.71
C ASP A 311 25.78 3.38 -10.94
N VAL A 312 25.70 2.08 -11.24
CA VAL A 312 26.34 1.47 -12.42
C VAL A 312 25.71 1.98 -13.71
N LEU A 313 24.39 2.05 -13.77
CA LEU A 313 23.69 2.52 -14.96
C LEU A 313 23.97 4.00 -15.24
N GLU A 314 24.05 4.82 -14.21
CA GLU A 314 24.46 6.23 -14.34
C GLU A 314 25.91 6.34 -14.87
N ALA A 315 26.83 5.49 -14.39
CA ALA A 315 28.21 5.41 -14.90
C ALA A 315 28.28 4.96 -16.37
N LEU A 316 27.25 4.22 -16.85
CA LEU A 316 27.07 3.85 -18.26
C LEU A 316 26.33 4.91 -19.08
N GLY A 317 26.03 6.08 -18.51
CA GLY A 317 25.36 7.19 -19.20
C GLY A 317 23.84 7.02 -19.32
N ILE A 318 23.22 6.20 -18.48
CA ILE A 318 21.77 6.02 -18.43
C ILE A 318 21.17 7.15 -17.56
N ASN A 319 20.15 7.81 -18.09
CA ASN A 319 19.41 8.86 -17.38
C ASN A 319 18.41 8.23 -16.39
N LEU A 320 18.58 8.48 -15.09
CA LEU A 320 17.73 7.95 -14.02
C LEU A 320 16.49 8.82 -13.73
N ASP A 321 16.42 10.04 -14.29
CA ASP A 321 15.42 11.06 -13.97
C ASP A 321 14.39 11.26 -15.09
N LEU A 322 14.16 10.23 -15.90
CA LEU A 322 13.12 10.24 -16.92
C LEU A 322 11.72 10.28 -16.29
N GLY A 323 10.82 11.04 -16.93
CA GLY A 323 9.40 11.04 -16.59
C GLY A 323 8.69 9.73 -16.96
N PRO A 324 7.47 9.50 -16.43
CA PRO A 324 6.74 8.25 -16.64
C PRO A 324 6.46 7.93 -18.12
N GLU A 325 6.08 8.92 -18.92
CA GLU A 325 5.82 8.76 -20.36
C GLU A 325 7.09 8.37 -21.13
N ASP A 326 8.24 8.96 -20.76
CA ASP A 326 9.51 8.64 -21.37
C ASP A 326 9.97 7.23 -21.01
N LEU A 327 9.79 6.81 -19.76
CA LEU A 327 10.08 5.46 -19.29
C LEU A 327 9.23 4.43 -20.08
N GLY A 328 7.94 4.69 -20.26
CA GLY A 328 7.06 3.83 -21.07
C GLY A 328 7.54 3.72 -22.50
N ARG A 329 7.84 4.85 -23.13
CA ARG A 329 8.35 4.92 -24.50
C ARG A 329 9.69 4.20 -24.69
N VAL A 330 10.62 4.35 -23.73
CA VAL A 330 11.89 3.62 -23.73
C VAL A 330 11.64 2.12 -23.64
N PHE A 331 10.75 1.69 -22.75
CA PHE A 331 10.42 0.27 -22.59
C PHE A 331 9.86 -0.35 -23.87
N GLU A 332 8.94 0.34 -24.55
CA GLU A 332 8.36 -0.11 -25.82
C GLU A 332 9.41 -0.26 -26.95
N LYS A 333 10.34 0.69 -27.05
CA LYS A 333 11.34 0.73 -28.11
C LYS A 333 12.53 -0.17 -27.85
N ALA A 334 13.11 -0.11 -26.66
CA ALA A 334 14.31 -0.88 -26.31
C ALA A 334 13.99 -2.31 -25.84
N GLY A 335 12.77 -2.55 -25.31
CA GLY A 335 12.39 -3.81 -24.67
C GLY A 335 13.04 -4.01 -23.30
N ILE A 336 13.72 -2.98 -22.80
CA ILE A 336 14.28 -2.89 -21.45
C ILE A 336 14.13 -1.47 -20.94
N VAL A 337 13.78 -1.32 -19.67
CA VAL A 337 13.72 -0.05 -18.95
C VAL A 337 14.28 -0.21 -17.55
N PHE A 338 14.93 0.83 -17.04
CA PHE A 338 15.34 0.90 -15.65
C PHE A 338 14.39 1.82 -14.87
N LEU A 339 13.81 1.28 -13.82
CA LEU A 339 12.82 1.92 -12.96
C LEU A 339 13.49 2.30 -11.63
N PHE A 340 13.87 3.59 -11.51
CA PHE A 340 14.57 4.06 -10.33
C PHE A 340 13.59 4.23 -9.16
N ALA A 341 13.64 3.35 -8.17
CA ALA A 341 12.70 3.25 -7.06
C ALA A 341 12.47 4.57 -6.31
N LYS A 342 13.51 5.38 -6.13
CA LYS A 342 13.42 6.68 -5.44
C LYS A 342 12.42 7.62 -6.09
N ASN A 343 12.33 7.63 -7.42
CA ASN A 343 11.48 8.54 -8.18
C ASN A 343 10.06 8.00 -8.34
N LEU A 344 9.86 6.70 -8.14
CA LEU A 344 8.61 6.01 -8.48
C LEU A 344 7.73 5.64 -7.28
N HIS A 345 8.23 5.79 -6.05
CA HIS A 345 7.48 5.47 -4.83
C HIS A 345 7.39 6.68 -3.89
N PRO A 346 6.53 7.67 -4.19
CA PRO A 346 6.44 8.90 -3.40
C PRO A 346 6.00 8.65 -1.95
N GLY A 347 5.23 7.59 -1.67
CA GLY A 347 4.81 7.20 -0.33
C GLY A 347 5.97 6.82 0.60
N MET A 348 7.12 6.41 0.05
CA MET A 348 8.30 6.08 0.85
C MET A 348 8.83 7.24 1.70
N ARG A 349 8.58 8.49 1.31
CA ARG A 349 8.98 9.68 2.10
C ARG A 349 8.40 9.70 3.52
N TYR A 350 7.24 9.08 3.71
CA TYR A 350 6.59 8.98 5.02
C TYR A 350 7.06 7.78 5.85
N ILE A 351 7.69 6.80 5.20
CA ILE A 351 8.23 5.59 5.83
C ILE A 351 9.72 5.76 6.19
N MET A 352 10.47 6.49 5.37
CA MET A 352 11.92 6.63 5.53
C MET A 352 12.37 7.20 6.88
N PRO A 353 11.73 8.23 7.48
CA PRO A 353 12.14 8.74 8.80
C PRO A 353 12.10 7.63 9.86
N ALA A 354 11.02 6.86 9.93
CA ALA A 354 10.88 5.74 10.86
C ALA A 354 11.96 4.65 10.63
N ARG A 355 12.25 4.31 9.37
CA ARG A 355 13.31 3.33 9.03
C ARG A 355 14.69 3.79 9.48
N LEU A 356 15.01 5.06 9.27
CA LEU A 356 16.30 5.65 9.67
C LEU A 356 16.41 5.70 11.19
N ALA A 357 15.34 6.08 11.89
CA ALA A 357 15.30 6.13 13.35
C ALA A 357 15.45 4.74 13.97
N LEU A 358 14.84 3.70 13.39
CA LEU A 358 14.95 2.31 13.86
C LEU A 358 16.37 1.75 13.69
N GLY A 359 17.06 2.06 12.59
CA GLY A 359 18.42 1.56 12.31
C GLY A 359 18.52 0.03 12.18
N VAL A 360 17.40 -0.68 12.07
CA VAL A 360 17.34 -2.14 11.90
C VAL A 360 16.56 -2.52 10.64
N PRO A 361 16.86 -3.69 10.02
CA PRO A 361 16.06 -4.18 8.91
C PRO A 361 14.60 -4.42 9.32
N THR A 362 13.66 -4.02 8.50
CA THR A 362 12.21 -4.22 8.66
C THR A 362 11.63 -4.90 7.42
N VAL A 363 10.33 -5.18 7.41
CA VAL A 363 9.61 -5.69 6.23
C VAL A 363 9.91 -4.88 4.96
N MET A 364 10.14 -3.56 5.10
CA MET A 364 10.44 -2.69 3.96
C MET A 364 11.76 -3.03 3.23
N ASN A 365 12.68 -3.76 3.87
CA ASN A 365 13.90 -4.24 3.22
C ASN A 365 13.63 -5.40 2.27
N LEU A 366 12.53 -6.13 2.48
CA LEU A 366 12.09 -7.24 1.64
C LEU A 366 11.06 -6.82 0.60
N THR A 367 10.52 -5.60 0.72
CA THR A 367 9.41 -5.11 -0.11
C THR A 367 9.88 -4.60 -1.48
N GLY A 368 11.13 -4.10 -1.59
CA GLY A 368 11.64 -3.49 -2.83
C GLY A 368 11.39 -4.30 -4.11
N PRO A 369 11.75 -5.59 -4.16
CA PRO A 369 11.52 -6.44 -5.32
C PRO A 369 10.04 -6.73 -5.62
N LEU A 370 9.15 -6.50 -4.66
CA LEU A 370 7.72 -6.82 -4.77
C LEU A 370 6.89 -5.69 -5.38
N ILE A 371 7.42 -4.46 -5.42
CA ILE A 371 6.65 -3.24 -5.69
C ILE A 371 6.97 -2.58 -7.04
N ASN A 372 7.40 -3.35 -8.02
CA ASN A 372 7.62 -2.82 -9.36
C ASN A 372 6.36 -2.08 -9.87
N PRO A 373 6.47 -0.82 -10.34
CA PRO A 373 5.32 -0.04 -10.80
C PRO A 373 4.71 -0.54 -12.11
N ILE A 374 5.45 -1.33 -12.90
CA ILE A 374 4.92 -2.00 -14.09
C ILE A 374 4.34 -3.36 -13.68
N PRO A 375 3.11 -3.71 -14.12
CA PRO A 375 2.55 -5.04 -13.88
C PRO A 375 3.46 -6.13 -14.48
N LEU A 376 4.03 -6.95 -13.60
CA LEU A 376 4.91 -8.04 -14.01
C LEU A 376 4.12 -9.33 -14.23
N GLU A 377 4.44 -10.04 -15.31
CA GLU A 377 3.93 -11.39 -15.56
C GLU A 377 4.84 -12.47 -14.95
N THR A 378 6.15 -12.25 -15.03
CA THR A 378 7.17 -13.17 -14.53
C THR A 378 8.21 -12.45 -13.68
N GLN A 379 8.92 -13.18 -12.81
CA GLN A 379 9.94 -12.56 -11.95
C GLN A 379 11.03 -13.57 -11.55
N LEU A 380 12.30 -13.13 -11.59
CA LEU A 380 13.41 -13.77 -10.89
C LEU A 380 13.75 -12.90 -9.67
N LEU A 381 13.58 -13.42 -8.45
CA LEU A 381 13.81 -12.65 -7.24
C LEU A 381 14.90 -13.27 -6.38
N GLY A 382 15.98 -12.55 -6.16
CA GLY A 382 17.05 -12.98 -5.26
C GLY A 382 16.77 -12.62 -3.81
N THR A 383 17.07 -13.53 -2.88
CA THR A 383 16.97 -13.27 -1.44
C THR A 383 18.18 -13.80 -0.68
N SER A 384 18.69 -13.00 0.26
CA SER A 384 19.73 -13.44 1.19
C SER A 384 19.21 -14.30 2.36
N ARG A 385 17.90 -14.62 2.36
CA ARG A 385 17.20 -15.36 3.39
C ARG A 385 16.62 -16.66 2.79
N PRO A 386 17.37 -17.78 2.80
CA PRO A 386 16.89 -19.05 2.26
C PRO A 386 15.63 -19.57 2.99
N ASP A 387 15.48 -19.24 4.26
CA ASP A 387 14.27 -19.53 5.05
C ASP A 387 13.00 -18.80 4.55
N MET A 388 13.14 -17.83 3.66
CA MET A 388 12.02 -17.05 3.10
C MET A 388 11.72 -17.37 1.63
N LEU A 389 12.37 -18.35 1.03
CA LEU A 389 12.18 -18.73 -0.38
C LEU A 389 10.72 -19.03 -0.70
N GLU A 390 10.14 -20.01 0.01
CA GLU A 390 8.75 -20.46 -0.21
C GLU A 390 7.74 -19.33 0.06
N SER A 391 7.86 -18.66 1.21
CA SER A 391 6.96 -17.57 1.56
C SER A 391 7.02 -16.41 0.56
N THR A 392 8.21 -16.11 0.02
CA THR A 392 8.37 -15.07 -1.00
C THR A 392 7.74 -15.47 -2.35
N ALA A 393 7.87 -16.75 -2.76
CA ALA A 393 7.22 -17.27 -3.95
C ALA A 393 5.67 -17.23 -3.82
N GLU A 394 5.12 -17.55 -2.63
CA GLU A 394 3.68 -17.41 -2.36
C GLU A 394 3.22 -15.95 -2.43
N ILE A 395 4.03 -14.99 -1.97
CA ILE A 395 3.73 -13.57 -2.13
C ILE A 395 3.69 -13.19 -3.61
N LEU A 396 4.66 -13.63 -4.42
CA LEU A 396 4.67 -13.36 -5.87
C LEU A 396 3.42 -13.91 -6.56
N LYS A 397 2.98 -15.12 -6.18
CA LYS A 397 1.72 -15.71 -6.62
C LYS A 397 0.52 -14.82 -6.26
N ASN A 398 0.43 -14.37 -5.00
CA ASN A 398 -0.64 -13.49 -4.52
C ASN A 398 -0.63 -12.10 -5.21
N LEU A 399 0.52 -11.67 -5.70
CA LEU A 399 0.69 -10.47 -6.52
C LEU A 399 0.43 -10.71 -8.03
N GLY A 400 -0.05 -11.91 -8.40
CA GLY A 400 -0.49 -12.23 -9.77
C GLY A 400 0.62 -12.64 -10.73
N ARG A 401 1.82 -13.00 -10.25
CA ARG A 401 2.86 -13.56 -11.14
C ARG A 401 2.41 -14.93 -11.66
N LYS A 402 2.51 -15.16 -12.95
CA LYS A 402 2.20 -16.44 -13.58
C LYS A 402 3.33 -17.46 -13.37
N ARG A 403 4.56 -16.98 -13.45
CA ARG A 403 5.77 -17.75 -13.18
C ARG A 403 6.76 -16.90 -12.39
N ALA A 404 7.48 -17.52 -11.47
CA ALA A 404 8.57 -16.85 -10.76
C ALA A 404 9.58 -17.89 -10.26
N VAL A 405 10.82 -17.43 -10.11
CA VAL A 405 11.84 -18.15 -9.36
C VAL A 405 12.37 -17.24 -8.27
N VAL A 406 12.28 -17.70 -7.03
CA VAL A 406 12.97 -17.06 -5.90
C VAL A 406 14.24 -17.83 -5.66
N VAL A 407 15.39 -17.15 -5.61
CA VAL A 407 16.70 -17.77 -5.54
C VAL A 407 17.49 -17.29 -4.34
N SER A 408 18.19 -18.21 -3.69
CA SER A 408 19.21 -17.93 -2.67
C SER A 408 20.46 -18.75 -2.99
N GLY A 409 21.54 -18.05 -3.27
CA GLY A 409 22.82 -18.69 -3.59
C GLY A 409 23.61 -19.10 -2.36
N PRO A 410 24.81 -19.67 -2.57
CA PRO A 410 25.69 -20.09 -1.49
C PRO A 410 25.96 -18.95 -0.50
N GLN A 411 26.04 -19.29 0.79
CA GLN A 411 26.35 -18.36 1.89
C GLN A 411 25.37 -17.19 2.02
N GLY A 412 24.14 -17.33 1.48
CA GLY A 412 23.11 -16.29 1.53
C GLY A 412 23.29 -15.18 0.49
N LEU A 413 23.96 -15.49 -0.62
CA LEU A 413 23.99 -14.61 -1.80
C LEU A 413 22.57 -14.42 -2.33
N ASP A 414 22.14 -13.19 -2.58
CA ASP A 414 20.81 -12.89 -3.14
C ASP A 414 20.75 -13.01 -4.68
N GLU A 415 21.56 -13.90 -5.22
CA GLU A 415 21.68 -14.27 -6.64
C GLU A 415 22.02 -15.75 -6.73
N ALA A 416 21.92 -16.38 -7.90
CA ALA A 416 22.49 -17.72 -8.11
C ALA A 416 24.01 -17.63 -8.14
N GLY A 417 24.68 -18.53 -7.39
CA GLY A 417 26.13 -18.57 -7.30
C GLY A 417 26.74 -19.85 -7.83
N LEU A 418 28.05 -19.81 -8.10
CA LEU A 418 28.85 -20.96 -8.52
C LEU A 418 29.81 -21.49 -7.43
N ASP A 419 29.69 -20.97 -6.22
CA ASP A 419 30.55 -21.38 -5.07
C ASP A 419 29.94 -22.53 -4.25
N GLY A 420 28.76 -23.03 -4.63
CA GLY A 420 28.10 -24.12 -3.91
C GLY A 420 26.64 -24.27 -4.32
N GLU A 421 25.87 -24.85 -3.41
CA GLU A 421 24.43 -25.07 -3.64
C GLU A 421 23.64 -23.76 -3.76
N THR A 422 22.84 -23.65 -4.80
CA THR A 422 21.83 -22.63 -4.99
C THR A 422 20.45 -23.22 -4.72
N GLN A 423 19.67 -22.59 -3.82
CA GLN A 423 18.32 -23.01 -3.45
C GLN A 423 17.28 -22.17 -4.18
N LEU A 424 16.17 -22.79 -4.56
CA LEU A 424 15.11 -22.19 -5.35
C LEU A 424 13.73 -22.46 -4.74
N ALA A 425 12.83 -21.47 -4.87
CA ALA A 425 11.40 -21.72 -4.85
C ALA A 425 10.83 -21.32 -6.23
N ILE A 426 10.17 -22.25 -6.88
CA ILE A 426 9.68 -22.11 -8.25
C ILE A 426 8.17 -22.02 -8.22
N LEU A 427 7.61 -20.90 -8.69
CA LEU A 427 6.19 -20.71 -8.95
C LEU A 427 5.90 -21.03 -10.41
N GLU A 428 5.13 -22.06 -10.63
CA GLU A 428 4.65 -22.47 -11.95
C GLU A 428 3.26 -23.08 -11.84
N ASN A 429 2.37 -22.76 -12.77
CA ASN A 429 0.98 -23.26 -12.82
C ASN A 429 0.22 -23.08 -11.47
N GLY A 430 0.49 -21.97 -10.77
CA GLY A 430 -0.13 -21.65 -9.49
C GLY A 430 0.36 -22.45 -8.29
N GLN A 431 1.39 -23.29 -8.48
CA GLN A 431 2.02 -24.09 -7.41
C GLN A 431 3.42 -23.59 -7.13
N VAL A 432 3.83 -23.64 -5.86
CA VAL A 432 5.20 -23.35 -5.40
C VAL A 432 5.88 -24.66 -5.06
N THR A 433 7.07 -24.88 -5.62
CA THR A 433 7.91 -26.05 -5.34
C THR A 433 9.31 -25.62 -4.96
N LEU A 434 9.92 -26.31 -3.99
CA LEU A 434 11.30 -26.09 -3.59
C LEU A 434 12.22 -27.01 -4.41
N SER A 435 13.38 -26.46 -4.78
CA SER A 435 14.42 -27.17 -5.52
C SER A 435 15.80 -26.62 -5.17
N SER A 436 16.84 -27.32 -5.55
CA SER A 436 18.21 -26.82 -5.47
C SER A 436 19.08 -27.45 -6.56
N PHE A 437 20.24 -26.87 -6.81
CA PHE A 437 21.25 -27.43 -7.70
C PHE A 437 22.64 -27.05 -7.23
N GLN A 438 23.62 -27.89 -7.59
CA GLN A 438 25.05 -27.60 -7.54
C GLN A 438 25.52 -27.16 -8.93
N PRO A 439 26.64 -26.41 -9.06
CA PRO A 439 27.18 -26.01 -10.37
C PRO A 439 27.36 -27.20 -11.33
N GLU A 440 27.81 -28.34 -10.82
CA GLU A 440 28.05 -29.56 -11.60
C GLU A 440 26.76 -30.15 -12.18
N ASP A 441 25.62 -30.02 -11.47
CA ASP A 441 24.29 -30.50 -11.93
C ASP A 441 23.82 -29.79 -13.20
N ILE A 442 24.26 -28.55 -13.39
CA ILE A 442 23.91 -27.72 -14.54
C ILE A 442 25.07 -27.61 -15.55
N GLY A 443 26.14 -28.35 -15.37
CA GLY A 443 27.29 -28.42 -16.28
C GLY A 443 28.21 -27.19 -16.22
N MET A 444 28.26 -26.51 -15.07
CA MET A 444 29.14 -25.37 -14.83
C MET A 444 30.25 -25.72 -13.82
N GLU A 445 31.39 -25.05 -13.95
CA GLU A 445 32.51 -25.20 -13.00
C GLU A 445 32.29 -24.33 -11.76
N ARG A 446 32.86 -24.71 -10.63
CA ARG A 446 32.83 -23.90 -9.41
C ARG A 446 33.69 -22.66 -9.55
N ILE A 447 33.11 -21.54 -9.11
CA ILE A 447 33.77 -20.24 -9.05
C ILE A 447 33.50 -19.62 -7.68
N GLY A 448 34.58 -19.38 -6.92
CA GLY A 448 34.48 -18.78 -5.60
C GLY A 448 33.97 -17.34 -5.66
N ILE A 449 33.19 -16.93 -4.64
CA ILE A 449 32.60 -15.59 -4.55
C ILE A 449 33.66 -14.48 -4.63
N ASP A 450 34.87 -14.72 -4.16
CA ASP A 450 35.96 -13.72 -4.22
C ASP A 450 36.36 -13.35 -5.65
N GLN A 451 36.15 -14.22 -6.63
CA GLN A 451 36.50 -14.01 -8.03
C GLN A 451 35.47 -13.13 -8.75
N VAL A 452 34.29 -12.91 -8.13
CA VAL A 452 33.20 -12.11 -8.70
C VAL A 452 32.92 -10.85 -7.87
N ARG A 453 33.85 -10.43 -7.04
CA ARG A 453 33.72 -9.17 -6.31
C ARG A 453 33.72 -7.98 -7.24
N GLY A 454 32.79 -7.08 -6.98
CA GLY A 454 32.67 -5.80 -7.66
C GLY A 454 33.57 -4.72 -7.03
N GLY A 455 33.33 -3.50 -7.47
CA GLY A 455 33.99 -2.30 -7.00
C GLY A 455 33.04 -1.11 -6.86
N ASP A 456 33.55 0.08 -7.16
CA ASP A 456 32.73 1.26 -7.32
C ASP A 456 31.90 1.20 -8.63
N ALA A 457 31.07 2.22 -8.86
CA ALA A 457 30.21 2.29 -10.02
C ALA A 457 30.97 2.18 -11.36
N LYS A 458 32.13 2.84 -11.45
CA LYS A 458 32.97 2.82 -12.67
C LYS A 458 33.52 1.42 -12.92
N ARG A 459 34.08 0.78 -11.89
CA ARG A 459 34.61 -0.59 -12.00
C ARG A 459 33.50 -1.59 -12.38
N ASN A 460 32.33 -1.47 -11.78
CA ASN A 460 31.22 -2.35 -12.10
C ASN A 460 30.66 -2.10 -13.50
N ALA A 461 30.67 -0.87 -13.99
CA ALA A 461 30.35 -0.56 -15.39
C ALA A 461 31.34 -1.19 -16.38
N GLU A 462 32.66 -1.17 -16.06
CA GLU A 462 33.69 -1.86 -16.85
C GLU A 462 33.46 -3.38 -16.89
N ILE A 463 33.16 -4.00 -15.73
CA ILE A 463 32.81 -5.44 -15.62
C ILE A 463 31.59 -5.75 -16.50
N LEU A 464 30.50 -4.99 -16.36
CA LEU A 464 29.28 -5.17 -17.15
C LEU A 464 29.59 -5.10 -18.65
N LEU A 465 30.35 -4.10 -19.10
CA LEU A 465 30.74 -3.97 -20.51
C LEU A 465 31.60 -5.14 -20.99
N SER A 466 32.53 -5.65 -20.18
CA SER A 466 33.37 -6.81 -20.55
C SER A 466 32.50 -8.08 -20.74
N VAL A 467 31.52 -8.30 -19.84
CA VAL A 467 30.56 -9.40 -19.96
C VAL A 467 29.74 -9.28 -21.24
N LEU A 468 29.16 -8.09 -21.51
CA LEU A 468 28.33 -7.88 -22.71
C LEU A 468 29.14 -7.96 -24.02
N LYS A 469 30.45 -7.78 -23.96
CA LYS A 469 31.39 -8.00 -25.08
C LYS A 469 31.87 -9.45 -25.20
N ASN A 470 31.35 -10.37 -24.37
CA ASN A 470 31.71 -11.77 -24.36
C ASN A 470 33.20 -12.03 -24.00
N GLU A 471 33.78 -11.21 -23.12
CA GLU A 471 35.12 -11.42 -22.61
C GLU A 471 35.14 -12.53 -21.54
N ALA A 472 35.90 -13.59 -21.75
CA ALA A 472 35.97 -14.73 -20.85
C ALA A 472 36.41 -14.30 -19.43
N SER A 473 35.61 -14.59 -18.42
CA SER A 473 35.85 -14.21 -17.03
C SER A 473 34.90 -14.91 -16.07
N PRO A 474 35.23 -15.01 -14.77
CA PRO A 474 34.27 -15.43 -13.75
C PRO A 474 32.97 -14.63 -13.74
N PHE A 475 33.02 -13.34 -14.07
CA PHE A 475 31.86 -12.46 -14.17
C PHE A 475 30.90 -12.89 -15.29
N LEU A 476 31.45 -13.33 -16.44
CA LEU A 476 30.67 -13.85 -17.55
C LEU A 476 29.90 -15.11 -17.13
N GLU A 477 30.57 -16.05 -16.46
CA GLU A 477 29.98 -17.32 -16.06
C GLU A 477 28.81 -17.14 -15.08
N VAL A 478 28.98 -16.29 -14.05
CA VAL A 478 27.91 -15.99 -13.08
C VAL A 478 26.76 -15.22 -13.74
N THR A 479 27.06 -14.33 -14.70
CA THR A 479 26.01 -13.66 -15.47
C THR A 479 25.23 -14.64 -16.33
N VAL A 480 25.90 -15.55 -17.00
CA VAL A 480 25.28 -16.62 -17.82
C VAL A 480 24.36 -17.50 -16.97
N LEU A 481 24.77 -17.88 -15.77
CA LEU A 481 23.93 -18.63 -14.83
C LEU A 481 22.65 -17.85 -14.49
N ASN A 482 22.78 -16.60 -14.05
CA ASN A 482 21.63 -15.80 -13.58
C ASN A 482 20.70 -15.40 -14.75
N ALA A 483 21.24 -15.13 -15.95
CA ALA A 483 20.44 -14.94 -17.14
C ALA A 483 19.73 -16.25 -17.57
N GLY A 484 20.42 -17.38 -17.50
CA GLY A 484 19.84 -18.70 -17.76
C GLY A 484 18.67 -19.02 -16.83
N LEU A 485 18.83 -18.76 -15.54
CA LEU A 485 17.77 -18.89 -14.55
C LEU A 485 16.62 -17.90 -14.82
N GLY A 486 16.92 -16.70 -15.29
CA GLY A 486 15.93 -15.71 -15.70
C GLY A 486 15.13 -16.15 -16.93
N PHE A 487 15.74 -16.76 -17.94
CA PHE A 487 15.02 -17.35 -19.09
C PHE A 487 14.09 -18.47 -18.67
N TYR A 488 14.52 -19.32 -17.73
CA TYR A 488 13.70 -20.37 -17.14
C TYR A 488 12.51 -19.78 -16.33
N ALA A 489 12.77 -18.78 -15.50
CA ALA A 489 11.72 -18.08 -14.73
C ALA A 489 10.68 -17.40 -15.65
N ASN A 490 11.13 -16.87 -16.79
CA ASN A 490 10.25 -16.29 -17.80
C ASN A 490 9.42 -17.34 -18.59
N GLY A 491 9.82 -18.60 -18.58
CA GLY A 491 9.20 -19.66 -19.39
C GLY A 491 9.64 -19.66 -20.84
N LYS A 492 10.75 -18.99 -21.16
CA LYS A 492 11.32 -18.99 -22.51
C LYS A 492 12.03 -20.29 -22.87
N VAL A 493 12.43 -21.04 -21.85
CA VAL A 493 13.05 -22.36 -21.92
C VAL A 493 12.46 -23.28 -20.86
N ASP A 494 12.60 -24.59 -21.03
CA ASP A 494 12.02 -25.60 -20.14
C ASP A 494 12.99 -26.07 -19.07
N SER A 495 14.28 -25.70 -19.14
CA SER A 495 15.30 -26.06 -18.14
C SER A 495 16.34 -24.96 -17.95
N ILE A 496 16.97 -24.96 -16.75
CA ILE A 496 18.08 -24.04 -16.44
C ILE A 496 19.26 -24.27 -17.41
N LYS A 497 19.54 -25.52 -17.82
CA LYS A 497 20.61 -25.84 -18.80
C LYS A 497 20.35 -25.19 -20.16
N GLU A 498 19.13 -25.27 -20.67
CA GLU A 498 18.75 -24.61 -21.91
C GLU A 498 18.85 -23.09 -21.78
N GLY A 499 18.46 -22.54 -20.62
CA GLY A 499 18.60 -21.12 -20.32
C GLY A 499 20.06 -20.65 -20.34
N ILE A 500 20.97 -21.43 -19.77
CA ILE A 500 22.43 -21.19 -19.80
C ILE A 500 22.93 -21.18 -21.25
N ALA A 501 22.52 -22.15 -22.06
CA ALA A 501 22.91 -22.22 -23.46
C ALA A 501 22.41 -20.98 -24.23
N LEU A 502 21.14 -20.59 -24.04
CA LEU A 502 20.56 -19.40 -24.65
C LEU A 502 21.28 -18.11 -24.19
N ALA A 503 21.62 -18.00 -22.90
CA ALA A 503 22.35 -16.83 -22.38
C ALA A 503 23.72 -16.67 -23.07
N ARG A 504 24.47 -17.77 -23.28
CA ARG A 504 25.73 -17.75 -24.01
C ARG A 504 25.55 -17.31 -25.47
N GLU A 505 24.53 -17.84 -26.15
CA GLU A 505 24.21 -17.46 -27.53
C GLU A 505 23.88 -15.96 -27.64
N VAL A 506 23.04 -15.45 -26.74
CA VAL A 506 22.64 -14.02 -26.72
C VAL A 506 23.85 -13.11 -26.48
N ILE A 507 24.75 -13.47 -25.59
CA ILE A 507 25.97 -12.69 -25.35
C ILE A 507 26.89 -12.76 -26.57
N ALA A 508 27.16 -13.95 -27.08
CA ALA A 508 28.05 -14.17 -28.22
C ALA A 508 27.57 -13.48 -29.51
N SER A 509 26.26 -13.37 -29.72
CA SER A 509 25.68 -12.64 -30.85
C SER A 509 25.80 -11.12 -30.75
N GLY A 510 26.14 -10.58 -29.58
CA GLY A 510 26.15 -9.14 -29.31
C GLY A 510 24.77 -8.53 -29.02
N ALA A 511 23.68 -9.33 -29.01
CA ALA A 511 22.32 -8.85 -28.77
C ALA A 511 22.14 -8.21 -27.39
N ALA A 512 22.83 -8.69 -26.38
CA ALA A 512 22.83 -8.10 -25.05
C ALA A 512 23.51 -6.71 -25.02
N LEU A 513 24.62 -6.54 -25.70
CA LEU A 513 25.32 -5.25 -25.82
C LEU A 513 24.47 -4.24 -26.61
N GLU A 514 23.77 -4.70 -27.63
CA GLU A 514 22.85 -3.85 -28.41
C GLU A 514 21.72 -3.29 -27.54
N LYS A 515 21.19 -4.05 -26.57
CA LYS A 515 20.18 -3.55 -25.63
C LYS A 515 20.67 -2.40 -24.76
N LEU A 516 21.93 -2.42 -24.35
CA LEU A 516 22.53 -1.30 -23.65
C LEU A 516 22.62 -0.06 -24.56
N ARG A 517 23.02 -0.22 -25.81
CA ARG A 517 23.09 0.88 -26.79
C ARG A 517 21.71 1.50 -27.06
N LEU A 518 20.69 0.65 -27.26
CA LEU A 518 19.31 1.11 -27.46
C LEU A 518 18.79 1.86 -26.23
N LEU A 519 19.08 1.36 -25.02
CA LEU A 519 18.70 2.04 -23.80
C LEU A 519 19.37 3.43 -23.69
N GLN A 520 20.65 3.54 -24.03
CA GLN A 520 21.38 4.81 -24.06
C GLN A 520 20.85 5.76 -25.17
N GLU A 521 20.43 5.24 -26.31
CA GLU A 521 19.91 6.03 -27.43
C GLU A 521 18.53 6.62 -27.13
N TYR A 522 17.59 5.81 -26.63
CA TYR A 522 16.21 6.24 -26.43
C TYR A 522 15.98 7.07 -25.16
N GLN A 523 17.02 7.27 -24.37
CA GLN A 523 16.99 8.14 -23.18
C GLN A 523 17.59 9.54 -23.43
N LYS A 524 17.98 9.83 -24.65
CA LYS A 524 18.44 11.16 -25.07
C LYS A 524 17.22 12.08 -25.39
#